data_98cc9d37fb4ee047f5f933f3d7e60dac
#
_entry.id   98cc9d37fb4ee047f5f933f3d7e60dac
#
_cell.length_a   1.000
_cell.length_b   1.000
_cell.length_c   1.000
_cell.angle_alpha   90.00
_cell.angle_beta   90.00
_cell.angle_gamma   90.00
#
_symmetry.space_group_name_H-M   'P 1'
#
loop_
_entity.id
_entity.type
_entity.pdbx_description
1 polymer ?
#
loop_
_entity_poly.entity_id
_entity_poly.type
_entity_poly.pdbx_seq_one_letter_code
_entity_poly.pdbx_strand_id
1 'polypeptide(L)'
;MPQTEARKILKDAPIMWRRINSIGIILDCNSTYASNLGYLKSEILGKPIFEHVPKESWETMNDSLKIWFETGKVTDRKIIFIREDKSTFSVLLQATSLYDENKNLIGSNTVIFNLSQMSDQNIEKYEEFFNESNQKLDEIKKDGYDKLDKNSKSEYDGLKEMFQMLSEIDLKQLK
;
A
#
# COMPACT_ATOMS: atom_id res chain seq x y z
N MET A 1 8.85 3.28 -18.47
CA MET A 1 8.79 4.64 -17.96
C MET A 1 9.68 4.77 -16.74
N PRO A 2 10.45 5.85 -16.64
CA PRO A 2 11.19 6.07 -15.40
C PRO A 2 10.22 6.19 -14.23
N GLN A 3 10.57 5.52 -13.13
CA GLN A 3 9.79 5.63 -11.91
C GLN A 3 9.91 7.05 -11.36
N THR A 4 8.79 7.63 -10.94
CA THR A 4 8.83 8.89 -10.22
C THR A 4 9.56 8.70 -8.90
N GLU A 5 10.23 9.73 -8.40
CA GLU A 5 10.89 9.67 -7.09
C GLU A 5 9.91 9.31 -5.98
N ALA A 6 8.69 9.82 -6.07
CA ALA A 6 7.64 9.50 -5.12
C ALA A 6 7.34 7.99 -5.07
N ARG A 7 7.26 7.33 -6.23
CA ARG A 7 6.98 5.90 -6.29
C ARG A 7 8.09 5.05 -5.68
N LYS A 8 9.34 5.49 -5.79
CA LYS A 8 10.50 4.79 -5.20
C LYS A 8 10.41 4.69 -3.68
N ILE A 9 9.77 5.63 -3.04
CA ILE A 9 9.59 5.63 -1.57
C ILE A 9 8.91 4.34 -1.12
N LEU A 10 7.83 3.93 -1.77
CA LEU A 10 7.11 2.70 -1.42
C LEU A 10 7.83 1.44 -1.90
N LYS A 11 8.57 1.50 -2.99
CA LYS A 11 9.34 0.34 -3.49
C LYS A 11 10.41 -0.13 -2.52
N ASP A 12 11.06 0.78 -1.84
CA ASP A 12 12.14 0.47 -0.89
C ASP A 12 11.67 0.44 0.56
N ALA A 13 10.35 0.49 0.78
CA ALA A 13 9.76 0.56 2.10
C ALA A 13 9.98 -0.73 2.91
N PRO A 14 10.19 -0.62 4.22
CA PRO A 14 10.28 -1.77 5.13
C PRO A 14 8.92 -2.41 5.43
N ILE A 15 7.86 -1.84 4.89
CA ILE A 15 6.48 -2.28 5.06
C ILE A 15 5.92 -2.82 3.74
N MET A 16 4.99 -3.76 3.82
CA MET A 16 4.36 -4.33 2.63
C MET A 16 3.58 -3.27 1.86
N TRP A 17 3.81 -3.20 0.55
CA TRP A 17 3.07 -2.33 -0.36
C TRP A 17 2.74 -3.05 -1.64
N ARG A 18 1.53 -2.81 -2.14
CA ARG A 18 1.10 -3.22 -3.48
C ARG A 18 0.28 -2.13 -4.15
N ARG A 19 0.23 -2.17 -5.46
CA ARG A 19 -0.64 -1.34 -6.28
C ARG A 19 -1.57 -2.25 -7.07
N ILE A 20 -2.86 -1.95 -7.05
CA ILE A 20 -3.87 -2.70 -7.80
C ILE A 20 -4.58 -1.78 -8.80
N ASN A 21 -5.16 -2.38 -9.85
CA ASN A 21 -6.05 -1.65 -10.75
C ASN A 21 -7.50 -1.65 -10.19
N SER A 22 -8.43 -1.05 -10.94
CA SER A 22 -9.81 -0.91 -10.49
C SER A 22 -10.58 -2.22 -10.34
N ILE A 23 -10.07 -3.32 -10.88
CA ILE A 23 -10.70 -4.66 -10.75
C ILE A 23 -9.94 -5.60 -9.81
N GLY A 24 -8.97 -5.10 -9.06
CA GLY A 24 -8.27 -5.87 -8.04
C GLY A 24 -7.10 -6.73 -8.55
N ILE A 25 -6.56 -6.41 -9.71
CA ILE A 25 -5.36 -7.06 -10.24
C ILE A 25 -4.11 -6.33 -9.77
N ILE A 26 -3.12 -7.06 -9.28
CA ILE A 26 -1.87 -6.48 -8.77
C ILE A 26 -0.99 -6.01 -9.93
N LEU A 27 -0.74 -4.71 -9.96
CA LEU A 27 0.09 -4.06 -10.99
C LEU A 27 1.55 -3.92 -10.56
N ASP A 28 1.79 -3.78 -9.28
CA ASP A 28 3.13 -3.63 -8.72
C ASP A 28 3.12 -3.98 -7.22
N CYS A 29 4.30 -4.29 -6.69
CA CYS A 29 4.51 -4.49 -5.26
C CYS A 29 5.99 -4.29 -4.93
N ASN A 30 6.31 -4.15 -3.64
CA ASN A 30 7.70 -4.10 -3.21
C ASN A 30 8.21 -5.49 -2.79
N SER A 31 9.52 -5.57 -2.55
CA SER A 31 10.15 -6.82 -2.11
C SER A 31 9.66 -7.28 -0.73
N THR A 32 9.28 -6.34 0.13
CA THR A 32 8.72 -6.66 1.45
C THR A 32 7.39 -7.41 1.32
N TYR A 33 6.53 -6.99 0.39
CA TYR A 33 5.27 -7.69 0.10
C TYR A 33 5.54 -9.11 -0.41
N ALA A 34 6.40 -9.24 -1.41
CA ALA A 34 6.71 -10.53 -2.03
C ALA A 34 7.34 -11.50 -1.02
N SER A 35 8.31 -11.05 -0.23
CA SER A 35 8.98 -11.91 0.76
C SER A 35 8.06 -12.34 1.89
N ASN A 36 7.16 -11.47 2.36
CA ASN A 36 6.17 -11.86 3.38
C ASN A 36 5.22 -12.96 2.89
N LEU A 37 4.90 -12.98 1.60
CA LEU A 37 4.02 -13.99 1.01
C LEU A 37 4.77 -15.24 0.51
N GLY A 38 6.10 -15.17 0.39
CA GLY A 38 6.91 -16.29 -0.08
C GLY A 38 6.93 -16.49 -1.59
N TYR A 39 6.55 -15.47 -2.35
CA TYR A 39 6.56 -15.49 -3.81
C TYR A 39 7.67 -14.63 -4.39
N LEU A 40 8.08 -14.94 -5.61
CA LEU A 40 8.82 -13.98 -6.42
C LEU A 40 7.87 -12.89 -6.93
N LYS A 41 8.37 -11.68 -7.11
CA LYS A 41 7.55 -10.58 -7.63
C LYS A 41 6.89 -10.93 -8.97
N SER A 42 7.61 -11.63 -9.85
CA SER A 42 7.10 -12.09 -11.15
C SER A 42 5.90 -13.03 -11.03
N GLU A 43 5.77 -13.74 -9.91
CA GLU A 43 4.63 -14.63 -9.64
C GLU A 43 3.42 -13.89 -9.09
N ILE A 44 3.60 -12.66 -8.63
CA ILE A 44 2.56 -11.81 -8.03
C ILE A 44 1.91 -10.91 -9.07
N LEU A 45 2.71 -10.31 -9.93
CA LEU A 45 2.20 -9.32 -10.90
C LEU A 45 1.21 -9.95 -11.87
N GLY A 46 0.11 -9.26 -12.11
CA GLY A 46 -0.96 -9.71 -12.99
C GLY A 46 -1.96 -10.65 -12.32
N LYS A 47 -1.78 -10.97 -11.05
CA LYS A 47 -2.67 -11.86 -10.31
C LYS A 47 -3.71 -11.06 -9.52
N PRO A 48 -4.91 -11.63 -9.32
CA PRO A 48 -5.92 -10.99 -8.47
C PRO A 48 -5.49 -11.04 -7.00
N ILE A 49 -5.87 -10.02 -6.24
CA ILE A 49 -5.57 -9.94 -4.80
C ILE A 49 -6.14 -11.13 -4.01
N PHE A 50 -7.18 -11.79 -4.53
CA PHE A 50 -7.80 -12.95 -3.88
C PHE A 50 -6.88 -14.17 -3.80
N GLU A 51 -5.84 -14.27 -4.63
CA GLU A 51 -4.87 -15.37 -4.52
C GLU A 51 -4.07 -15.32 -3.21
N HIS A 52 -3.95 -14.14 -2.60
CA HIS A 52 -3.24 -13.97 -1.33
C HIS A 52 -4.17 -13.95 -0.12
N VAL A 53 -5.42 -14.35 -0.31
CA VAL A 53 -6.45 -14.37 0.75
C VAL A 53 -7.07 -15.76 0.79
N PRO A 54 -7.11 -16.43 1.95
CA PRO A 54 -7.80 -17.71 2.06
C PRO A 54 -9.30 -17.54 1.80
N LYS A 55 -9.94 -18.58 1.30
CA LYS A 55 -11.37 -18.51 0.89
C LYS A 55 -12.27 -18.02 1.99
N GLU A 56 -11.99 -18.37 3.24
CA GLU A 56 -12.74 -17.95 4.41
C GLU A 56 -12.77 -16.44 4.61
N SER A 57 -11.80 -15.73 4.03
CA SER A 57 -11.67 -14.28 4.14
C SER A 57 -12.07 -13.54 2.85
N TRP A 58 -12.55 -14.22 1.83
CA TRP A 58 -12.95 -13.60 0.57
C TRP A 58 -14.10 -12.60 0.73
N GLU A 59 -15.05 -12.92 1.60
CA GLU A 59 -16.15 -11.99 1.90
C GLU A 59 -15.62 -10.67 2.48
N THR A 60 -14.69 -10.77 3.43
CA THR A 60 -14.03 -9.58 4.02
C THR A 60 -13.28 -8.78 2.97
N MET A 61 -12.60 -9.44 2.04
CA MET A 61 -11.90 -8.74 0.94
C MET A 61 -12.89 -8.08 -0.03
N ASN A 62 -14.00 -8.74 -0.36
CA ASN A 62 -15.06 -8.14 -1.18
C ASN A 62 -15.65 -6.90 -0.52
N ASP A 63 -15.91 -6.95 0.78
CA ASP A 63 -16.39 -5.81 1.55
C ASP A 63 -15.37 -4.66 1.52
N SER A 64 -14.09 -4.98 1.61
CA SER A 64 -13.02 -3.98 1.54
C SER A 64 -12.97 -3.29 0.18
N LEU A 65 -13.13 -4.03 -0.91
CA LEU A 65 -13.22 -3.47 -2.26
C LEU A 65 -14.46 -2.57 -2.41
N LYS A 66 -15.60 -3.00 -1.87
CA LYS A 66 -16.82 -2.21 -1.88
C LYS A 66 -16.65 -0.88 -1.14
N ILE A 67 -16.07 -0.93 0.06
CA ILE A 67 -15.76 0.28 0.84
C ILE A 67 -14.85 1.21 0.05
N TRP A 68 -13.83 0.67 -0.61
CA TRP A 68 -12.93 1.46 -1.43
C TRP A 68 -13.68 2.16 -2.59
N PHE A 69 -14.51 1.44 -3.34
CA PHE A 69 -15.30 2.03 -4.43
C PHE A 69 -16.27 3.10 -3.94
N GLU A 70 -16.86 2.93 -2.77
CA GLU A 70 -17.84 3.86 -2.20
C GLU A 70 -17.20 5.09 -1.57
N THR A 71 -16.04 4.93 -0.91
CA THR A 71 -15.44 5.98 -0.08
C THR A 71 -14.10 6.51 -0.61
N GLY A 72 -13.47 5.79 -1.55
CA GLY A 72 -12.16 6.15 -2.09
C GLY A 72 -10.98 5.71 -1.23
N LYS A 73 -11.22 5.12 -0.07
CA LYS A 73 -10.15 4.65 0.83
C LYS A 73 -10.59 3.50 1.71
N VAL A 74 -9.61 2.74 2.21
CA VAL A 74 -9.82 1.69 3.22
C VAL A 74 -8.91 2.00 4.40
N THR A 75 -9.46 2.04 5.60
CA THR A 75 -8.73 2.30 6.84
C THR A 75 -8.95 1.18 7.84
N ASP A 76 -7.86 0.80 8.52
CA ASP A 76 -7.90 -0.12 9.67
C ASP A 76 -8.62 -1.45 9.41
N ARG A 77 -8.50 -1.96 8.18
CA ARG A 77 -9.17 -3.19 7.79
C ARG A 77 -8.29 -4.41 8.14
N LYS A 78 -8.74 -5.19 9.10
CA LYS A 78 -8.09 -6.45 9.45
C LYS A 78 -8.58 -7.57 8.55
N ILE A 79 -7.63 -8.35 8.01
CA ILE A 79 -7.93 -9.50 7.18
C ILE A 79 -6.81 -10.54 7.33
N ILE A 80 -7.08 -11.77 6.93
CA ILE A 80 -6.09 -12.84 6.92
C ILE A 80 -5.53 -12.98 5.51
N PHE A 81 -4.19 -13.04 5.41
CA PHE A 81 -3.48 -13.36 4.18
C PHE A 81 -2.98 -14.80 4.22
N ILE A 82 -2.77 -15.39 3.04
CA ILE A 82 -2.22 -16.73 2.87
C ILE A 82 -0.93 -16.65 2.04
N ARG A 83 0.11 -17.35 2.51
CA ARG A 83 1.40 -17.45 1.83
C ARG A 83 1.40 -18.58 0.81
N GLU A 84 2.45 -18.61 0.01
CA GLU A 84 2.69 -19.69 -0.97
C GLU A 84 2.73 -21.07 -0.29
N ASP A 85 3.30 -21.17 0.90
CA ASP A 85 3.39 -22.41 1.69
C ASP A 85 2.08 -22.78 2.41
N LYS A 86 0.99 -22.02 2.16
CA LYS A 86 -0.35 -22.16 2.75
C LYS A 86 -0.46 -21.75 4.21
N SER A 87 0.60 -21.26 4.84
CA SER A 87 0.48 -20.64 6.16
C SER A 87 -0.26 -19.30 6.06
N THR A 88 -0.92 -18.92 7.14
CA THR A 88 -1.72 -17.69 7.20
C THR A 88 -1.19 -16.72 8.23
N PHE A 89 -1.48 -15.44 8.05
CA PHE A 89 -1.14 -14.40 9.01
C PHE A 89 -2.13 -13.25 8.92
N SER A 90 -2.35 -12.59 10.05
CA SER A 90 -3.27 -11.45 10.11
C SER A 90 -2.56 -10.17 9.68
N VAL A 91 -3.26 -9.34 8.92
CA VAL A 91 -2.75 -8.06 8.44
C VAL A 91 -3.74 -6.94 8.69
N LEU A 92 -3.24 -5.71 8.67
CA LEU A 92 -4.06 -4.50 8.66
C LEU A 92 -3.84 -3.77 7.34
N LEU A 93 -4.91 -3.49 6.62
CA LEU A 93 -4.88 -2.81 5.32
C LEU A 93 -5.17 -1.32 5.46
N GLN A 94 -4.37 -0.52 4.77
CA GLN A 94 -4.59 0.90 4.55
C GLN A 94 -4.47 1.17 3.05
N ALA A 95 -5.53 1.63 2.42
CA ALA A 95 -5.54 1.86 0.98
C ALA A 95 -6.05 3.25 0.63
N THR A 96 -5.40 3.86 -0.35
CA THR A 96 -5.80 5.14 -0.96
C THR A 96 -5.95 4.97 -2.46
N SER A 97 -6.80 5.80 -3.06
CA SER A 97 -7.09 5.73 -4.49
C SER A 97 -6.05 6.45 -5.34
N LEU A 98 -5.88 5.94 -6.55
CA LEU A 98 -5.11 6.59 -7.61
C LEU A 98 -6.07 7.02 -8.72
N TYR A 99 -5.89 8.23 -9.21
CA TYR A 99 -6.68 8.81 -10.28
C TYR A 99 -5.78 9.18 -11.46
N ASP A 100 -6.34 9.09 -12.67
CA ASP A 100 -5.65 9.60 -13.85
C ASP A 100 -5.79 11.13 -13.95
N GLU A 101 -5.24 11.72 -15.01
CA GLU A 101 -5.30 13.16 -15.25
C GLU A 101 -6.74 13.69 -15.45
N ASN A 102 -7.69 12.81 -15.81
CA ASN A 102 -9.11 13.13 -16.00
C ASN A 102 -9.94 12.83 -14.75
N LYS A 103 -9.29 12.52 -13.61
CA LYS A 103 -9.92 12.17 -12.33
C LYS A 103 -10.69 10.86 -12.35
N ASN A 104 -10.39 9.97 -13.29
CA ASN A 104 -10.94 8.61 -13.30
C ASN A 104 -10.16 7.74 -12.32
N LEU A 105 -10.88 6.91 -11.56
CA LEU A 105 -10.27 5.95 -10.66
C LEU A 105 -9.55 4.87 -11.46
N ILE A 106 -8.23 4.75 -11.30
CA ILE A 106 -7.40 3.79 -12.02
C ILE A 106 -6.85 2.68 -11.13
N GLY A 107 -6.93 2.83 -9.84
CA GLY A 107 -6.44 1.83 -8.91
C GLY A 107 -6.23 2.35 -7.50
N SER A 108 -5.48 1.60 -6.70
CA SER A 108 -5.12 2.01 -5.36
C SER A 108 -3.68 1.65 -5.02
N ASN A 109 -3.11 2.40 -4.09
CA ASN A 109 -1.96 1.99 -3.29
C ASN A 109 -2.47 1.37 -2.00
N THR A 110 -1.92 0.22 -1.61
CA THR A 110 -2.24 -0.43 -0.35
C THR A 110 -0.95 -0.63 0.45
N VAL A 111 -0.94 -0.14 1.67
CA VAL A 111 0.10 -0.44 2.66
C VAL A 111 -0.47 -1.46 3.65
N ILE A 112 0.32 -2.45 3.99
CA ILE A 112 -0.15 -3.62 4.74
C ILE A 112 0.80 -3.85 5.90
N PHE A 113 0.24 -3.85 7.12
CA PHE A 113 0.98 -4.22 8.34
C PHE A 113 0.80 -5.70 8.62
N ASN A 114 1.90 -6.44 8.72
CA ASN A 114 1.87 -7.81 9.20
C ASN A 114 1.75 -7.78 10.73
N LEU A 115 0.59 -8.12 11.26
CA LEU A 115 0.31 -7.99 12.70
C LEU A 115 1.11 -8.96 13.56
N SER A 116 1.70 -10.01 12.98
CA SER A 116 2.62 -10.90 13.70
C SER A 116 4.03 -10.33 13.89
N GLN A 117 4.34 -9.20 13.24
CA GLN A 117 5.65 -8.56 13.24
C GLN A 117 5.64 -7.17 13.90
N MET A 118 4.67 -6.88 14.76
CA MET A 118 4.54 -5.57 15.41
C MET A 118 5.33 -5.51 16.73
N SER A 119 6.64 -5.75 16.67
CA SER A 119 7.55 -5.53 17.79
C SER A 119 7.86 -4.03 17.96
N ASP A 120 8.34 -3.64 19.15
CA ASP A 120 8.78 -2.27 19.40
C ASP A 120 9.84 -1.82 18.39
N GLN A 121 10.78 -2.70 18.06
CA GLN A 121 11.84 -2.43 17.09
C GLN A 121 11.26 -2.16 15.68
N ASN A 122 10.30 -2.97 15.25
CA ASN A 122 9.66 -2.78 13.94
C ASN A 122 8.79 -1.52 13.91
N ILE A 123 8.09 -1.22 14.99
CA ILE A 123 7.28 0.00 15.10
C ILE A 123 8.17 1.24 14.98
N GLU A 124 9.30 1.28 15.67
CA GLU A 124 10.28 2.37 15.58
C GLU A 124 10.77 2.54 14.14
N LYS A 125 11.09 1.44 13.47
CA LYS A 125 11.51 1.41 12.08
C LYS A 125 10.44 1.95 11.13
N TYR A 126 9.17 1.62 11.35
CA TYR A 126 8.06 2.12 10.54
C TYR A 126 7.83 3.61 10.77
N GLU A 127 7.87 4.07 12.03
CA GLU A 127 7.73 5.48 12.36
C GLU A 127 8.84 6.33 11.75
N GLU A 128 10.08 5.85 11.82
CA GLU A 128 11.24 6.48 11.18
C GLU A 128 11.05 6.56 9.66
N PHE A 129 10.61 5.47 9.04
CA PHE A 129 10.31 5.43 7.61
C PHE A 129 9.21 6.44 7.23
N PHE A 130 8.14 6.55 8.01
CA PHE A 130 7.06 7.50 7.76
C PHE A 130 7.55 8.94 7.84
N ASN A 131 8.36 9.26 8.84
CA ASN A 131 8.93 10.59 9.03
C ASN A 131 9.86 10.97 7.87
N GLU A 132 10.75 10.07 7.49
CA GLU A 132 11.68 10.29 6.37
C GLU A 132 10.92 10.44 5.04
N SER A 133 9.88 9.65 4.84
CA SER A 133 9.06 9.69 3.62
C SER A 133 8.29 11.00 3.51
N ASN A 134 7.71 11.49 4.61
CA ASN A 134 7.04 12.79 4.65
C ASN A 134 8.01 13.92 4.35
N GLN A 135 9.24 13.85 4.87
CA GLN A 135 10.30 14.81 4.57
C GLN A 135 10.62 14.84 3.07
N LYS A 136 10.80 13.68 2.45
CA LYS A 136 11.05 13.57 1.00
C LYS A 136 9.91 14.15 0.17
N LEU A 137 8.67 13.88 0.57
CA LEU A 137 7.50 14.43 -0.11
C LEU A 137 7.42 15.95 0.03
N ASP A 138 7.75 16.50 1.18
CA ASP A 138 7.81 17.95 1.40
C ASP A 138 8.89 18.61 0.54
N GLU A 139 10.04 17.97 0.39
CA GLU A 139 11.11 18.43 -0.51
C GLU A 139 10.68 18.45 -1.98
N ILE A 140 10.01 17.40 -2.44
CA ILE A 140 9.46 17.34 -3.80
C ILE A 140 8.48 18.48 -4.03
N LYS A 141 7.60 18.75 -3.07
CA LYS A 141 6.62 19.83 -3.18
C LYS A 141 7.29 21.20 -3.26
N LYS A 142 8.29 21.42 -2.42
CA LYS A 142 9.01 22.69 -2.35
C LYS A 142 9.84 22.96 -3.61
N ASP A 143 10.52 21.92 -4.11
CA ASP A 143 11.53 22.09 -5.15
C ASP A 143 10.98 21.98 -6.57
N GLY A 144 9.81 21.37 -6.78
CA GLY A 144 9.38 21.15 -8.15
C GLY A 144 8.03 20.53 -8.40
N TYR A 145 7.11 20.54 -7.43
CA TYR A 145 5.77 19.98 -7.65
C TYR A 145 5.09 20.56 -8.90
N ASP A 146 5.15 21.89 -9.07
CA ASP A 146 4.52 22.57 -10.20
C ASP A 146 5.15 22.19 -11.57
N LYS A 147 6.39 21.70 -11.54
CA LYS A 147 7.12 21.24 -12.73
C LYS A 147 6.85 19.78 -13.08
N LEU A 148 6.18 19.04 -12.22
CA LEU A 148 5.82 17.65 -12.48
C LEU A 148 4.76 17.57 -13.57
N ASP A 149 4.85 16.52 -14.39
CA ASP A 149 3.74 16.19 -15.29
C ASP A 149 2.50 15.74 -14.50
N LYS A 150 1.37 15.62 -15.18
CA LYS A 150 0.10 15.27 -14.52
C LYS A 150 0.15 13.90 -13.84
N ASN A 151 0.81 12.92 -14.45
CA ASN A 151 0.92 11.57 -13.87
C ASN A 151 1.78 11.60 -12.60
N SER A 152 2.90 12.31 -12.62
CA SER A 152 3.78 12.45 -11.45
C SER A 152 3.09 13.21 -10.31
N LYS A 153 2.26 14.21 -10.64
CA LYS A 153 1.44 14.90 -9.64
C LYS A 153 0.43 13.96 -8.99
N SER A 154 -0.26 13.14 -9.77
CA SER A 154 -1.20 12.14 -9.25
C SER A 154 -0.52 11.12 -8.34
N GLU A 155 0.68 10.66 -8.71
CA GLU A 155 1.50 9.78 -7.87
C GLU A 155 1.87 10.46 -6.55
N TYR A 156 2.34 11.69 -6.61
CA TYR A 156 2.68 12.47 -5.42
C TYR A 156 1.47 12.66 -4.51
N ASP A 157 0.35 13.10 -5.08
CA ASP A 157 -0.89 13.36 -4.32
C ASP A 157 -1.40 12.09 -3.63
N GLY A 158 -1.38 10.96 -4.33
CA GLY A 158 -1.77 9.67 -3.78
C GLY A 158 -0.88 9.22 -2.63
N LEU A 159 0.42 9.41 -2.74
CA LEU A 159 1.37 9.10 -1.67
C LEU A 159 1.23 10.03 -0.48
N LYS A 160 1.01 11.31 -0.72
CA LYS A 160 0.79 12.30 0.35
C LYS A 160 -0.43 11.92 1.18
N GLU A 161 -1.51 11.53 0.53
CA GLU A 161 -2.72 11.04 1.19
C GLU A 161 -2.43 9.76 2.00
N MET A 162 -1.70 8.80 1.41
CA MET A 162 -1.32 7.57 2.11
C MET A 162 -0.53 7.85 3.38
N PHE A 163 0.52 8.66 3.31
CA PHE A 163 1.35 8.95 4.48
C PHE A 163 0.63 9.78 5.53
N GLN A 164 -0.31 10.64 5.12
CA GLN A 164 -1.17 11.33 6.06
C GLN A 164 -2.06 10.33 6.82
N MET A 165 -2.66 9.39 6.13
CA MET A 165 -3.45 8.31 6.73
C MET A 165 -2.61 7.47 7.69
N LEU A 166 -1.38 7.09 7.29
CA LEU A 166 -0.47 6.29 8.13
C LEU A 166 -0.06 7.03 9.40
N SER A 167 0.07 8.35 9.36
CA SER A 167 0.43 9.15 10.54
C SER A 167 -0.66 9.19 11.61
N GLU A 168 -1.89 8.85 11.26
CA GLU A 168 -3.02 8.82 12.18
C GLU A 168 -3.13 7.49 12.95
N ILE A 169 -2.35 6.48 12.59
CA ILE A 169 -2.38 5.16 13.23
C ILE A 169 -1.50 5.16 14.47
N ASP A 170 -2.03 4.70 15.59
CA ASP A 170 -1.22 4.37 16.76
C ASP A 170 -0.69 2.94 16.60
N LEU A 171 0.54 2.82 16.09
CA LEU A 171 1.18 1.53 15.81
C LEU A 171 1.34 0.66 17.05
N LYS A 172 1.48 1.26 18.23
CA LYS A 172 1.65 0.51 19.49
C LYS A 172 0.40 -0.29 19.85
N GLN A 173 -0.77 0.15 19.37
CA GLN A 173 -2.01 -0.60 19.58
C GLN A 173 -2.16 -1.81 18.65
N LEU A 174 -1.28 -1.96 17.67
CA LEU A 174 -1.27 -3.11 16.75
C LEU A 174 -0.45 -4.29 17.27
N LYS A 175 0.18 -4.17 18.43
CA LYS A 175 0.93 -5.25 19.08
C LYS A 175 0.04 -6.41 19.48
#